data_83487dd597da406663c7d87bd6adc9d7
#
_entry.id   83487dd597da406663c7d87bd6adc9d7
#
_cell.length_a   1.000
_cell.length_b   1.000
_cell.length_c   1.000
_cell.angle_alpha   90.00
_cell.angle_beta   90.00
_cell.angle_gamma   90.00
#
_symmetry.space_group_name_H-M   'P 1'
#
loop_
_entity.id
_entity.type
_entity.pdbx_description
1 polymer ?
#
loop_
_entity_poly.entity_id
_entity_poly.type
_entity_poly.pdbx_seq_one_letter_code
_entity_poly.pdbx_strand_id
1 'polypeptide(L)'
;MDKVRSELKISERRACAALGQHRSTQRKPARGRDDEAALTADIIELAKTYGRYGYRRVTALLRHAGWAVNAKRVQRIWRQEGLKVPQKQPKRGRLWLNDGSCVRLRAERPNHVWSYDFVEDRTHDGRKFRMLCLIDEFTHEALAIRVKRRLNATDVLETLADVMILRGAPVYVRSDNGPEFIAIALREWIAAVGSQTAYISPGSPWENGYCESFNSKLRDELLDGEIFYSLAEAQVLIEAWRHHYNGVRPHSSLNYRPPAPESFVPRSGSIVPWASAPAVEGARAHPSRSVRDRHALTLKLDHPSGAGHRHSAATGWTRKRTLPTTELGRRRSSGM
;
A
#
# COMPACT_ATOMS: atom_id res chain seq x y z
N MET A 1 -24.11 -8.36 33.12
CA MET A 1 -24.65 -8.68 34.46
C MET A 1 -26.02 -8.05 34.67
N ASP A 2 -26.17 -6.73 34.49
CA ASP A 2 -27.45 -6.05 34.75
C ASP A 2 -28.58 -6.53 33.84
N LYS A 3 -28.28 -6.82 32.57
CA LYS A 3 -29.21 -7.45 31.63
C LYS A 3 -29.74 -8.80 32.14
N VAL A 4 -28.85 -9.65 32.67
CA VAL A 4 -29.23 -10.96 33.24
C VAL A 4 -30.10 -10.80 34.47
N ARG A 5 -29.79 -9.80 35.33
CA ARG A 5 -30.60 -9.51 36.53
C ARG A 5 -32.00 -9.01 36.16
N SER A 6 -32.11 -8.15 35.18
CA SER A 6 -33.40 -7.60 34.71
C SER A 6 -34.27 -8.65 34.03
N GLU A 7 -33.69 -9.48 33.18
CA GLU A 7 -34.40 -10.53 32.45
C GLU A 7 -34.85 -11.69 33.35
N LEU A 8 -33.97 -12.16 34.23
CA LEU A 8 -34.25 -13.33 35.07
C LEU A 8 -34.78 -12.97 36.46
N LYS A 9 -34.92 -11.69 36.79
CA LYS A 9 -35.38 -11.18 38.10
C LYS A 9 -34.65 -11.82 39.30
N ILE A 10 -33.34 -12.08 39.15
CA ILE A 10 -32.52 -12.71 40.19
C ILE A 10 -31.67 -11.67 40.93
N SER A 11 -31.28 -12.02 42.19
CA SER A 11 -30.43 -11.15 43.00
C SER A 11 -29.00 -11.06 42.41
N GLU A 12 -28.34 -9.92 42.64
CA GLU A 12 -26.93 -9.70 42.25
C GLU A 12 -26.01 -10.81 42.76
N ARG A 13 -26.22 -11.25 44.02
CA ARG A 13 -25.44 -12.34 44.62
C ARG A 13 -25.55 -13.64 43.81
N ARG A 14 -26.77 -13.99 43.42
CA ARG A 14 -27.03 -15.22 42.65
C ARG A 14 -26.50 -15.13 41.24
N ALA A 15 -26.66 -13.99 40.61
CA ALA A 15 -26.10 -13.73 39.27
C ALA A 15 -24.56 -13.77 39.28
N CYS A 16 -23.92 -13.15 40.27
CA CYS A 16 -22.46 -13.18 40.42
C CYS A 16 -21.93 -14.60 40.67
N ALA A 17 -22.60 -15.36 41.51
CA ALA A 17 -22.22 -16.75 41.80
C ALA A 17 -22.33 -17.63 40.56
N ALA A 18 -23.43 -17.52 39.81
CA ALA A 18 -23.65 -18.30 38.58
C ALA A 18 -22.61 -17.98 37.45
N LEU A 19 -22.16 -16.73 37.37
CA LEU A 19 -21.18 -16.28 36.35
C LEU A 19 -19.73 -16.31 36.83
N GLY A 20 -19.47 -16.80 38.07
CA GLY A 20 -18.12 -16.84 38.63
C GLY A 20 -17.48 -15.47 38.82
N GLN A 21 -18.29 -14.38 38.91
CA GLN A 21 -17.80 -13.01 39.04
C GLN A 21 -17.92 -12.52 40.49
N HIS A 22 -16.83 -11.95 41.01
CA HIS A 22 -16.86 -11.38 42.37
C HIS A 22 -17.73 -10.11 42.42
N ARG A 23 -18.56 -9.95 43.47
CA ARG A 23 -19.50 -8.82 43.62
C ARG A 23 -18.79 -7.45 43.64
N SER A 24 -17.61 -7.36 44.25
CA SER A 24 -16.85 -6.10 44.26
C SER A 24 -16.46 -5.63 42.83
N THR A 25 -16.20 -6.59 41.92
CA THR A 25 -15.91 -6.29 40.50
C THR A 25 -17.15 -5.73 39.82
N GLN A 26 -18.35 -6.28 40.13
CA GLN A 26 -19.62 -5.80 39.56
C GLN A 26 -19.98 -4.38 40.07
N ARG A 27 -19.70 -4.09 41.31
CA ARG A 27 -20.01 -2.79 41.95
C ARG A 27 -18.96 -1.72 41.66
N LYS A 28 -17.82 -2.10 41.08
CA LYS A 28 -16.77 -1.13 40.78
C LYS A 28 -17.25 -0.21 39.66
N PRO A 29 -17.46 1.08 39.94
CA PRO A 29 -17.81 2.01 38.86
C PRO A 29 -16.69 2.04 37.83
N ALA A 30 -17.08 2.04 36.58
CA ALA A 30 -16.13 2.20 35.49
C ALA A 30 -15.50 3.61 35.61
N ARG A 31 -14.26 3.68 36.07
CA ARG A 31 -13.49 4.93 36.09
C ARG A 31 -12.93 5.15 34.67
N GLY A 32 -13.73 5.72 33.81
CA GLY A 32 -13.24 6.30 32.55
C GLY A 32 -12.35 7.51 32.86
N ARG A 33 -11.40 7.79 32.03
CA ARG A 33 -10.68 9.07 32.08
C ARG A 33 -11.57 10.13 31.41
N ASP A 34 -11.52 11.37 31.89
CA ASP A 34 -12.32 12.47 31.37
C ASP A 34 -12.03 12.74 29.88
N ASP A 35 -10.82 12.39 29.42
CA ASP A 35 -10.36 12.52 28.03
C ASP A 35 -10.76 11.33 27.12
N GLU A 36 -11.47 10.32 27.63
CA GLU A 36 -11.74 9.08 26.87
C GLU A 36 -12.66 9.30 25.67
N ALA A 37 -13.68 10.14 25.82
CA ALA A 37 -14.62 10.44 24.76
C ALA A 37 -13.95 11.20 23.60
N ALA A 38 -13.15 12.22 23.92
CA ALA A 38 -12.38 12.99 22.93
C ALA A 38 -11.36 12.10 22.20
N LEU A 39 -10.60 11.29 22.95
CA LEU A 39 -9.65 10.34 22.38
C LEU A 39 -10.32 9.32 21.45
N THR A 40 -11.52 8.84 21.82
CA THR A 40 -12.27 7.90 21.00
C THR A 40 -12.71 8.54 19.68
N ALA A 41 -13.19 9.79 19.72
CA ALA A 41 -13.57 10.53 18.53
C ALA A 41 -12.36 10.69 17.58
N ASP A 42 -11.21 11.10 18.09
CA ASP A 42 -9.98 11.27 17.29
C ASP A 42 -9.50 9.94 16.69
N ILE A 43 -9.59 8.82 17.44
CA ILE A 43 -9.26 7.49 16.93
C ILE A 43 -10.16 7.11 15.76
N ILE A 44 -11.47 7.36 15.87
CA ILE A 44 -12.46 7.04 14.83
C ILE A 44 -12.21 7.92 13.60
N GLU A 45 -11.93 9.21 13.78
CA GLU A 45 -11.62 10.13 12.68
C GLU A 45 -10.36 9.71 11.93
N LEU A 46 -9.27 9.43 12.64
CA LEU A 46 -8.04 8.93 12.04
C LEU A 46 -8.22 7.57 11.34
N ALA A 47 -9.06 6.70 11.89
CA ALA A 47 -9.36 5.41 11.26
C ALA A 47 -10.19 5.56 9.98
N LYS A 48 -11.08 6.55 9.91
CA LYS A 48 -11.84 6.89 8.69
C LYS A 48 -10.93 7.50 7.63
N THR A 49 -10.08 8.46 8.03
CA THR A 49 -9.15 9.15 7.14
C THR A 49 -8.09 8.20 6.58
N TYR A 50 -7.55 7.34 7.42
CA TYR A 50 -6.47 6.42 7.07
C TYR A 50 -6.92 4.96 7.21
N GLY A 51 -7.84 4.51 6.39
CA GLY A 51 -8.46 3.17 6.47
C GLY A 51 -7.48 1.99 6.42
N ARG A 52 -6.24 2.21 5.98
CA ARG A 52 -5.17 1.19 5.94
C ARG A 52 -4.21 1.25 7.14
N TYR A 53 -4.45 2.16 8.11
CA TYR A 53 -3.63 2.28 9.32
C TYR A 53 -4.25 1.51 10.46
N GLY A 54 -3.45 0.65 11.10
CA GLY A 54 -3.84 -0.02 12.33
C GLY A 54 -3.54 0.83 13.57
N TYR A 55 -4.03 0.39 14.72
CA TYR A 55 -3.93 1.10 16.01
C TYR A 55 -2.51 1.61 16.34
N ARG A 56 -1.44 0.93 15.91
CA ARG A 56 -0.06 1.36 16.18
C ARG A 56 0.31 2.64 15.43
N ARG A 57 -0.06 2.75 14.14
CA ARG A 57 0.14 3.96 13.35
C ARG A 57 -0.76 5.10 13.84
N VAL A 58 -2.02 4.79 14.14
CA VAL A 58 -2.96 5.75 14.76
C VAL A 58 -2.41 6.26 16.08
N THR A 59 -1.81 5.40 16.92
CA THR A 59 -1.14 5.85 18.16
C THR A 59 -0.01 6.84 17.89
N ALA A 60 0.77 6.61 16.84
CA ALA A 60 1.86 7.53 16.48
C ALA A 60 1.33 8.89 16.03
N LEU A 61 0.27 8.91 15.20
CA LEU A 61 -0.41 10.14 14.77
C LEU A 61 -0.99 10.92 15.96
N LEU A 62 -1.67 10.23 16.89
CA LEU A 62 -2.20 10.83 18.12
C LEU A 62 -1.09 11.48 18.96
N ARG A 63 0.04 10.79 19.11
CA ARG A 63 1.20 11.34 19.85
C ARG A 63 1.78 12.57 19.16
N HIS A 64 1.85 12.55 17.84
CA HIS A 64 2.28 13.70 17.05
C HIS A 64 1.30 14.88 17.20
N ALA A 65 0.01 14.62 17.33
CA ALA A 65 -1.03 15.60 17.62
C ALA A 65 -1.06 16.05 19.11
N GLY A 66 -0.12 15.58 19.95
CA GLY A 66 0.02 16.00 21.34
C GLY A 66 -0.64 15.11 22.39
N TRP A 67 -1.28 14.00 22.01
CA TRP A 67 -1.87 13.09 22.97
C TRP A 67 -0.83 12.30 23.78
N ALA A 68 -0.89 12.39 25.09
CA ALA A 68 -0.11 11.55 26.02
C ALA A 68 -0.76 10.17 26.17
N VAL A 69 -0.68 9.31 25.13
CA VAL A 69 -1.37 8.02 25.06
C VAL A 69 -0.40 6.88 24.78
N ASN A 70 -0.67 5.70 25.35
CA ASN A 70 0.04 4.47 25.03
C ASN A 70 -0.73 3.58 24.04
N ALA A 71 0.00 2.74 23.32
CA ALA A 71 -0.59 1.88 22.29
C ALA A 71 -1.62 0.87 22.86
N LYS A 72 -1.50 0.45 24.13
CA LYS A 72 -2.45 -0.48 24.76
C LYS A 72 -3.81 0.19 24.96
N ARG A 73 -3.84 1.50 25.35
CA ARG A 73 -5.09 2.25 25.50
C ARG A 73 -5.79 2.42 24.14
N VAL A 74 -5.04 2.84 23.11
CA VAL A 74 -5.58 2.96 21.75
C VAL A 74 -6.08 1.62 21.23
N GLN A 75 -5.35 0.52 21.46
CA GLN A 75 -5.76 -0.81 21.04
C GLN A 75 -7.05 -1.27 21.74
N ARG A 76 -7.24 -0.93 23.01
CA ARG A 76 -8.47 -1.25 23.74
C ARG A 76 -9.67 -0.53 23.12
N ILE A 77 -9.56 0.78 22.90
CA ILE A 77 -10.61 1.59 22.26
C ILE A 77 -10.87 1.08 20.85
N TRP A 78 -9.81 0.84 20.05
CA TRP A 78 -9.89 0.28 18.70
C TRP A 78 -10.75 -0.98 18.61
N ARG A 79 -10.59 -1.89 19.60
CA ARG A 79 -11.38 -3.11 19.67
C ARG A 79 -12.82 -2.85 20.13
N GLN A 80 -13.03 -1.94 21.08
CA GLN A 80 -14.35 -1.58 21.57
C GLN A 80 -15.22 -0.97 20.47
N GLU A 81 -14.63 -0.12 19.63
CA GLU A 81 -15.29 0.51 18.48
C GLU A 81 -15.39 -0.41 17.26
N GLY A 82 -14.96 -1.67 17.37
CA GLY A 82 -15.01 -2.64 16.26
C GLY A 82 -14.17 -2.28 15.06
N LEU A 83 -13.19 -1.39 15.19
CA LEU A 83 -12.35 -0.94 14.10
C LEU A 83 -11.46 -2.08 13.59
N LYS A 84 -11.37 -2.22 12.26
CA LYS A 84 -10.58 -3.26 11.60
C LYS A 84 -9.83 -2.68 10.41
N VAL A 85 -8.60 -3.14 10.20
CA VAL A 85 -7.87 -2.86 8.95
C VAL A 85 -8.17 -4.00 7.98
N PRO A 86 -8.40 -3.71 6.68
CA PRO A 86 -8.55 -4.75 5.68
C PRO A 86 -7.37 -5.73 5.72
N GLN A 87 -7.68 -7.01 5.60
CA GLN A 87 -6.67 -8.06 5.67
C GLN A 87 -5.74 -7.98 4.46
N LYS A 88 -4.43 -7.97 4.68
CA LYS A 88 -3.47 -8.11 3.61
C LYS A 88 -3.54 -9.52 3.05
N GLN A 89 -3.38 -9.66 1.72
CA GLN A 89 -3.19 -10.98 1.13
C GLN A 89 -2.03 -11.71 1.82
N PRO A 90 -2.18 -13.01 2.16
CA PRO A 90 -1.09 -13.77 2.74
C PRO A 90 0.10 -13.74 1.80
N LYS A 91 1.28 -13.47 2.35
CA LYS A 91 2.51 -13.53 1.58
C LYS A 91 2.68 -14.98 1.10
N ARG A 92 2.79 -15.19 -0.21
CA ARG A 92 3.25 -16.47 -0.74
C ARG A 92 4.60 -16.77 -0.11
N GLY A 93 4.80 -18.02 0.33
CA GLY A 93 6.00 -18.42 1.04
C GLY A 93 7.27 -17.96 0.30
N ARG A 94 8.20 -17.37 1.02
CA ARG A 94 9.49 -16.98 0.47
C ARG A 94 10.38 -18.22 0.46
N LEU A 95 10.83 -18.62 -0.72
CA LEU A 95 11.98 -19.51 -0.87
C LEU A 95 13.24 -18.69 -0.57
N TRP A 96 13.59 -18.54 0.72
CA TRP A 96 14.82 -17.91 1.14
C TRP A 96 15.70 -18.97 1.77
N LEU A 97 16.84 -19.20 1.19
CA LEU A 97 17.94 -19.84 1.90
C LEU A 97 18.55 -18.77 2.82
N ASN A 98 18.42 -18.96 4.10
CA ASN A 98 18.98 -18.05 5.13
C ASN A 98 20.43 -18.45 5.46
N ASP A 99 21.17 -18.85 4.43
CA ASP A 99 22.52 -19.41 4.51
C ASP A 99 23.65 -18.36 4.47
N GLY A 100 23.28 -17.08 4.43
CA GLY A 100 24.23 -15.97 4.34
C GLY A 100 24.87 -15.77 2.97
N SER A 101 24.47 -16.54 1.94
CA SER A 101 25.01 -16.46 0.58
C SER A 101 24.62 -15.16 -0.15
N CYS A 102 23.62 -14.43 0.33
CA CYS A 102 23.15 -13.18 -0.26
C CYS A 102 23.93 -11.98 0.30
N VAL A 103 25.05 -11.63 -0.29
CA VAL A 103 25.74 -10.37 -0.02
C VAL A 103 24.97 -9.24 -0.70
N ARG A 104 24.19 -8.50 0.09
CA ARG A 104 23.45 -7.34 -0.40
C ARG A 104 24.17 -6.05 -0.05
N LEU A 105 24.35 -5.16 -1.02
CA LEU A 105 24.74 -3.77 -0.75
C LEU A 105 23.67 -3.13 0.15
N ARG A 106 24.05 -2.73 1.37
CA ARG A 106 23.16 -2.05 2.33
C ARG A 106 23.51 -0.56 2.38
N ALA A 107 22.48 0.27 2.39
CA ALA A 107 22.66 1.69 2.61
C ALA A 107 23.11 1.93 4.06
N GLU A 108 24.17 2.70 4.27
CA GLU A 108 24.79 2.99 5.58
C GLU A 108 24.53 4.43 6.05
N ARG A 109 24.19 5.33 5.13
CA ARG A 109 23.94 6.74 5.38
C ARG A 109 22.97 7.32 4.32
N PRO A 110 22.38 8.51 4.55
CA PRO A 110 21.62 9.21 3.53
C PRO A 110 22.44 9.41 2.26
N ASN A 111 21.80 9.34 1.11
CA ASN A 111 22.43 9.43 -0.21
C ASN A 111 23.51 8.37 -0.49
N HIS A 112 23.47 7.24 0.21
CA HIS A 112 24.39 6.13 -0.09
C HIS A 112 23.88 5.28 -1.25
N VAL A 113 22.62 4.82 -1.17
CA VAL A 113 22.01 3.99 -2.21
C VAL A 113 20.62 4.56 -2.51
N TRP A 114 20.40 4.98 -3.73
CA TRP A 114 19.07 5.27 -4.24
C TRP A 114 18.57 4.09 -5.07
N SER A 115 17.32 3.70 -4.85
CA SER A 115 16.66 2.68 -5.64
C SER A 115 15.50 3.26 -6.41
N TYR A 116 15.30 2.81 -7.64
CA TYR A 116 14.14 3.19 -8.42
C TYR A 116 13.50 1.98 -9.12
N ASP A 117 12.21 2.12 -9.41
CA ASP A 117 11.41 1.09 -10.06
C ASP A 117 10.17 1.72 -10.71
N PHE A 118 9.56 0.99 -11.64
CA PHE A 118 8.33 1.42 -12.31
C PHE A 118 7.10 0.76 -11.73
N VAL A 119 6.05 1.57 -11.57
CA VAL A 119 4.71 1.11 -11.23
C VAL A 119 3.76 1.52 -12.36
N GLU A 120 2.85 0.65 -12.76
CA GLU A 120 1.83 0.94 -13.75
C GLU A 120 0.45 0.97 -13.11
N ASP A 121 -0.41 1.88 -13.61
CA ASP A 121 -1.82 1.94 -13.30
C ASP A 121 -2.60 2.50 -14.50
N ARG A 122 -3.91 2.69 -14.34
CA ARG A 122 -4.81 3.15 -15.40
C ARG A 122 -5.72 4.26 -14.91
N THR A 123 -6.00 5.20 -15.80
CA THR A 123 -7.10 6.16 -15.63
C THR A 123 -8.45 5.49 -15.89
N HIS A 124 -9.53 6.09 -15.43
CA HIS A 124 -10.91 5.57 -15.54
C HIS A 124 -11.28 5.16 -16.98
N ASP A 125 -10.76 5.88 -17.97
CA ASP A 125 -10.91 5.58 -19.39
C ASP A 125 -10.10 4.36 -19.89
N GLY A 126 -9.45 3.63 -18.96
CA GLY A 126 -8.64 2.44 -19.25
C GLY A 126 -7.23 2.70 -19.77
N ARG A 127 -6.87 3.97 -20.02
CA ARG A 127 -5.54 4.33 -20.57
C ARG A 127 -4.48 4.17 -19.47
N LYS A 128 -3.44 3.40 -19.77
CA LYS A 128 -2.32 3.19 -18.86
C LYS A 128 -1.50 4.45 -18.61
N PHE A 129 -0.93 4.56 -17.42
CA PHE A 129 0.15 5.47 -17.08
C PHE A 129 1.20 4.74 -16.25
N ARG A 130 2.43 5.26 -16.27
CA ARG A 130 3.57 4.71 -15.54
C ARG A 130 4.05 5.74 -14.52
N MET A 131 4.57 5.25 -13.43
CA MET A 131 5.18 6.01 -12.35
C MET A 131 6.60 5.51 -12.17
N LEU A 132 7.59 6.41 -12.25
CA LEU A 132 8.95 6.16 -11.81
C LEU A 132 9.04 6.53 -10.34
N CYS A 133 9.25 5.54 -9.47
CA CYS A 133 9.41 5.73 -8.03
C CYS A 133 10.90 5.71 -7.69
N LEU A 134 11.42 6.79 -7.11
CA LEU A 134 12.81 6.93 -6.66
C LEU A 134 12.83 7.09 -5.14
N ILE A 135 13.59 6.26 -4.44
CA ILE A 135 13.68 6.26 -2.97
C ILE A 135 15.13 6.24 -2.51
N ASP A 136 15.41 6.82 -1.35
CA ASP A 136 16.64 6.62 -0.60
C ASP A 136 16.45 5.40 0.33
N GLU A 137 17.30 4.39 0.18
CA GLU A 137 17.18 3.14 0.93
C GLU A 137 17.49 3.29 2.42
N PHE A 138 18.29 4.29 2.81
CA PHE A 138 18.65 4.53 4.21
C PHE A 138 17.54 5.28 4.95
N THR A 139 17.12 6.41 4.41
CA THR A 139 16.08 7.26 5.03
C THR A 139 14.68 6.71 4.79
N HIS A 140 14.48 5.86 3.79
CA HIS A 140 13.19 5.42 3.26
C HIS A 140 12.35 6.56 2.66
N GLU A 141 12.95 7.69 2.37
CA GLU A 141 12.31 8.84 1.75
C GLU A 141 11.96 8.55 0.28
N ALA A 142 10.76 8.89 -0.14
CA ALA A 142 10.37 8.90 -1.54
C ALA A 142 10.87 10.20 -2.17
N LEU A 143 12.02 10.14 -2.83
CA LEU A 143 12.69 11.31 -3.41
C LEU A 143 11.89 11.91 -4.57
N ALA A 144 11.34 11.06 -5.44
CA ALA A 144 10.48 11.47 -6.53
C ALA A 144 9.47 10.36 -6.92
N ILE A 145 8.30 10.76 -7.43
CA ILE A 145 7.40 9.91 -8.18
C ILE A 145 7.02 10.64 -9.47
N ARG A 146 7.67 10.28 -10.59
CA ARG A 146 7.38 10.90 -11.88
C ARG A 146 6.26 10.15 -12.59
N VAL A 147 5.18 10.83 -12.93
CA VAL A 147 3.99 10.22 -13.53
C VAL A 147 3.84 10.71 -14.97
N LYS A 148 3.87 9.79 -15.94
CA LYS A 148 3.65 10.07 -17.38
C LYS A 148 2.89 8.92 -18.04
N ARG A 149 2.30 9.15 -19.22
CA ARG A 149 1.67 8.08 -20.01
C ARG A 149 2.71 7.06 -20.48
N ARG A 150 3.90 7.53 -20.84
CA ARG A 150 5.06 6.73 -21.20
C ARG A 150 6.27 7.31 -20.48
N LEU A 151 7.14 6.46 -20.02
CA LEU A 151 8.42 6.82 -19.42
C LEU A 151 9.52 6.09 -20.17
N ASN A 152 10.54 6.81 -20.56
CA ASN A 152 11.72 6.31 -21.27
C ASN A 152 13.01 6.62 -20.47
N ALA A 153 14.17 6.23 -20.98
CA ALA A 153 15.45 6.46 -20.31
C ALA A 153 15.75 7.95 -20.07
N THR A 154 15.33 8.84 -20.98
CA THR A 154 15.48 10.29 -20.82
C THR A 154 14.68 10.81 -19.63
N ASP A 155 13.44 10.30 -19.45
CA ASP A 155 12.61 10.68 -18.29
C ASP A 155 13.25 10.24 -16.95
N VAL A 156 13.90 9.08 -16.93
CA VAL A 156 14.67 8.60 -15.77
C VAL A 156 15.84 9.53 -15.49
N LEU A 157 16.60 9.87 -16.53
CA LEU A 157 17.76 10.75 -16.44
C LEU A 157 17.35 12.14 -15.92
N GLU A 158 16.31 12.76 -16.50
CA GLU A 158 15.76 14.02 -16.03
C GLU A 158 15.37 13.97 -14.55
N THR A 159 14.66 12.91 -14.15
CA THR A 159 14.21 12.75 -12.76
C THR A 159 15.39 12.60 -11.79
N LEU A 160 16.40 11.81 -12.17
CA LEU A 160 17.61 11.66 -11.36
C LEU A 160 18.38 13.00 -11.27
N ALA A 161 18.54 13.72 -12.40
CA ALA A 161 19.21 15.00 -12.43
C ALA A 161 18.50 16.04 -11.52
N ASP A 162 17.18 16.15 -11.63
CA ASP A 162 16.38 17.06 -10.79
C ASP A 162 16.60 16.78 -9.29
N VAL A 163 16.61 15.51 -8.90
CA VAL A 163 16.81 15.14 -7.49
C VAL A 163 18.26 15.31 -7.06
N MET A 164 19.24 15.02 -7.92
CA MET A 164 20.67 15.20 -7.63
C MET A 164 21.05 16.68 -7.46
N ILE A 165 20.41 17.58 -8.19
CA ILE A 165 20.59 19.04 -8.00
C ILE A 165 20.16 19.45 -6.58
N LEU A 166 19.09 18.88 -6.05
CA LEU A 166 18.54 19.24 -4.74
C LEU A 166 19.23 18.53 -3.57
N ARG A 167 19.72 17.30 -3.75
CA ARG A 167 20.19 16.42 -2.67
C ARG A 167 21.65 16.03 -2.78
N GLY A 168 22.29 16.34 -3.90
CA GLY A 168 23.59 15.79 -4.27
C GLY A 168 23.48 14.40 -4.90
N ALA A 169 24.54 13.96 -5.55
CA ALA A 169 24.58 12.63 -6.19
C ALA A 169 24.72 11.52 -5.12
N PRO A 170 24.00 10.39 -5.26
CA PRO A 170 24.19 9.23 -4.40
C PRO A 170 25.48 8.50 -4.79
N VAL A 171 25.99 7.63 -3.90
CA VAL A 171 27.12 6.78 -4.26
C VAL A 171 26.69 5.69 -5.24
N TYR A 172 25.52 5.10 -5.00
CA TYR A 172 24.99 4.03 -5.85
C TYR A 172 23.55 4.33 -6.28
N VAL A 173 23.25 4.01 -7.54
CA VAL A 173 21.90 4.00 -8.08
C VAL A 173 21.55 2.56 -8.41
N ARG A 174 20.52 2.02 -7.75
CA ARG A 174 20.04 0.65 -7.93
C ARG A 174 18.76 0.61 -8.75
N SER A 175 18.71 -0.31 -9.70
CA SER A 175 17.50 -0.60 -10.48
C SER A 175 17.43 -2.08 -10.82
N ASP A 176 16.26 -2.53 -11.27
CA ASP A 176 16.15 -3.80 -11.97
C ASP A 176 16.84 -3.73 -13.36
N ASN A 177 16.92 -4.87 -14.05
CA ASN A 177 17.54 -4.97 -15.36
C ASN A 177 16.53 -4.66 -16.50
N GLY A 178 15.56 -3.79 -16.28
CA GLY A 178 14.62 -3.37 -17.33
C GLY A 178 15.32 -2.69 -18.51
N PRO A 179 14.79 -2.79 -19.73
CA PRO A 179 15.40 -2.22 -20.93
C PRO A 179 15.61 -0.70 -20.84
N GLU A 180 14.77 0.00 -20.09
CA GLU A 180 14.88 1.43 -19.83
C GLU A 180 16.11 1.80 -18.99
N PHE A 181 16.63 0.84 -18.22
CA PHE A 181 17.73 1.00 -17.27
C PHE A 181 19.09 0.54 -17.83
N ILE A 182 19.05 -0.29 -18.87
CA ILE A 182 20.24 -0.78 -19.57
C ILE A 182 20.72 0.24 -20.62
N ALA A 183 19.95 1.34 -20.86
CA ALA A 183 20.34 2.35 -21.81
C ALA A 183 21.76 2.86 -21.53
N ILE A 184 22.66 2.70 -22.49
CA ILE A 184 24.07 3.07 -22.39
C ILE A 184 24.21 4.52 -21.92
N ALA A 185 23.41 5.42 -22.50
CA ALA A 185 23.42 6.85 -22.15
C ALA A 185 23.12 7.12 -20.67
N LEU A 186 22.18 6.36 -20.05
CA LEU A 186 21.87 6.50 -18.61
C LEU A 186 23.06 6.04 -17.76
N ARG A 187 23.69 4.93 -18.12
CA ARG A 187 24.86 4.40 -17.38
C ARG A 187 26.05 5.34 -17.45
N GLU A 188 26.37 5.83 -18.65
CA GLU A 188 27.44 6.79 -18.89
C GLU A 188 27.21 8.08 -18.11
N TRP A 189 25.97 8.58 -18.10
CA TRP A 189 25.61 9.78 -17.34
C TRP A 189 25.74 9.56 -15.82
N ILE A 190 25.25 8.42 -15.28
CA ILE A 190 25.41 8.07 -13.86
C ILE A 190 26.89 8.03 -13.47
N ALA A 191 27.74 7.45 -14.31
CA ALA A 191 29.19 7.41 -14.09
C ALA A 191 29.82 8.81 -14.17
N ALA A 192 29.40 9.63 -15.13
CA ALA A 192 29.88 11.00 -15.31
C ALA A 192 29.59 11.92 -14.10
N VAL A 193 28.46 11.72 -13.42
CA VAL A 193 28.15 12.45 -12.18
C VAL A 193 28.79 11.85 -10.92
N GLY A 194 29.66 10.85 -11.05
CA GLY A 194 30.42 10.22 -9.96
C GLY A 194 29.63 9.17 -9.17
N SER A 195 28.48 8.73 -9.65
CA SER A 195 27.70 7.65 -9.06
C SER A 195 27.99 6.31 -9.73
N GLN A 196 27.71 5.21 -9.02
CA GLN A 196 27.86 3.85 -9.53
C GLN A 196 26.50 3.18 -9.72
N THR A 197 26.34 2.44 -10.81
CA THR A 197 25.14 1.61 -11.00
C THR A 197 25.29 0.30 -10.24
N ALA A 198 24.29 -0.01 -9.39
CA ALA A 198 24.18 -1.27 -8.67
C ALA A 198 23.04 -2.10 -9.28
N TYR A 199 23.36 -2.93 -10.27
CA TYR A 199 22.35 -3.81 -10.87
C TYR A 199 22.02 -4.97 -9.95
N ILE A 200 20.74 -5.35 -9.98
CA ILE A 200 20.23 -6.53 -9.31
C ILE A 200 20.73 -7.76 -10.08
N SER A 201 21.29 -8.73 -9.40
CA SER A 201 21.68 -9.99 -10.05
C SER A 201 20.46 -10.69 -10.63
N PRO A 202 20.54 -11.27 -11.84
CA PRO A 202 19.46 -12.04 -12.41
C PRO A 202 18.94 -13.10 -11.43
N GLY A 203 17.63 -13.12 -11.17
CA GLY A 203 17.03 -14.05 -10.20
C GLY A 203 17.08 -13.59 -8.74
N SER A 204 17.56 -12.36 -8.45
CA SER A 204 17.70 -11.82 -7.09
C SER A 204 16.73 -10.63 -6.82
N PRO A 205 15.41 -10.81 -6.94
CA PRO A 205 14.44 -9.72 -6.75
C PRO A 205 14.50 -9.10 -5.35
N TRP A 206 14.98 -9.85 -4.36
CA TRP A 206 15.15 -9.36 -2.97
C TRP A 206 16.14 -8.19 -2.85
N GLU A 207 17.01 -7.98 -3.83
CA GLU A 207 17.94 -6.85 -3.82
C GLU A 207 17.21 -5.51 -3.99
N ASN A 208 16.05 -5.46 -4.68
CA ASN A 208 15.20 -4.28 -4.82
C ASN A 208 14.06 -4.20 -3.78
N GLY A 209 14.15 -4.95 -2.70
CA GLY A 209 13.08 -5.09 -1.70
C GLY A 209 12.64 -3.77 -1.04
N TYR A 210 13.42 -2.68 -1.11
CA TYR A 210 12.99 -1.36 -0.63
C TYR A 210 11.98 -0.73 -1.58
N CYS A 211 12.28 -0.70 -2.89
CA CYS A 211 11.33 -0.24 -3.91
C CYS A 211 10.07 -1.09 -3.97
N GLU A 212 10.20 -2.43 -3.94
CA GLU A 212 9.04 -3.33 -3.88
C GLU A 212 8.15 -3.05 -2.67
N SER A 213 8.77 -2.87 -1.50
CA SER A 213 8.05 -2.52 -0.27
C SER A 213 7.38 -1.15 -0.35
N PHE A 214 8.02 -0.17 -0.99
CA PHE A 214 7.46 1.15 -1.25
C PHE A 214 6.28 1.06 -2.21
N ASN A 215 6.46 0.44 -3.37
CA ASN A 215 5.45 0.25 -4.40
C ASN A 215 4.20 -0.49 -3.87
N SER A 216 4.43 -1.49 -3.01
CA SER A 216 3.33 -2.18 -2.32
C SER A 216 2.52 -1.26 -1.40
N LYS A 217 3.17 -0.26 -0.76
CA LYS A 217 2.46 0.73 0.08
C LYS A 217 1.73 1.76 -0.78
N LEU A 218 2.34 2.21 -1.87
CA LEU A 218 1.70 3.11 -2.84
C LEU A 218 0.42 2.47 -3.39
N ARG A 219 0.47 1.19 -3.79
CA ARG A 219 -0.72 0.47 -4.24
C ARG A 219 -1.77 0.34 -3.13
N ASP A 220 -1.39 -0.21 -1.99
CA ASP A 220 -2.30 -0.49 -0.87
C ASP A 220 -2.97 0.78 -0.29
N GLU A 221 -2.25 1.89 -0.24
CA GLU A 221 -2.70 3.09 0.46
C GLU A 221 -3.31 4.15 -0.48
N LEU A 222 -3.00 4.11 -1.78
CA LEU A 222 -3.50 5.05 -2.78
C LEU A 222 -4.13 4.35 -3.99
N LEU A 223 -3.33 3.64 -4.82
CA LEU A 223 -3.77 3.23 -6.15
C LEU A 223 -4.98 2.28 -6.13
N ASP A 224 -5.02 1.32 -5.17
CA ASP A 224 -6.13 0.37 -5.05
C ASP A 224 -7.42 1.01 -4.49
N GLY A 225 -7.32 2.22 -3.95
CA GLY A 225 -8.45 2.96 -3.34
C GLY A 225 -9.01 4.08 -4.19
N GLU A 226 -8.26 4.58 -5.17
CA GLU A 226 -8.60 5.75 -5.96
C GLU A 226 -8.96 5.41 -7.40
N ILE A 227 -9.79 6.25 -8.01
CA ILE A 227 -10.13 6.20 -9.44
C ILE A 227 -9.67 7.51 -10.08
N PHE A 228 -8.62 7.44 -10.88
CA PHE A 228 -8.07 8.61 -11.57
C PHE A 228 -8.84 8.89 -12.86
N TYR A 229 -9.53 10.02 -12.97
CA TYR A 229 -10.25 10.41 -14.18
C TYR A 229 -9.35 11.04 -15.25
N SER A 230 -8.22 11.61 -14.84
CA SER A 230 -7.24 12.18 -15.74
C SER A 230 -5.80 11.92 -15.29
N LEU A 231 -4.84 12.09 -16.20
CA LEU A 231 -3.42 12.00 -15.86
C LEU A 231 -2.99 13.15 -14.93
N ALA A 232 -3.53 14.34 -15.12
CA ALA A 232 -3.24 15.49 -14.28
C ALA A 232 -3.71 15.27 -12.84
N GLU A 233 -4.89 14.72 -12.67
CA GLU A 233 -5.41 14.32 -11.35
C GLU A 233 -4.51 13.28 -10.69
N ALA A 234 -4.12 12.23 -11.43
CA ALA A 234 -3.19 11.22 -10.94
C ALA A 234 -1.86 11.84 -10.48
N GLN A 235 -1.31 12.78 -11.25
CA GLN A 235 -0.08 13.50 -10.88
C GLN A 235 -0.24 14.25 -9.55
N VAL A 236 -1.32 14.99 -9.37
CA VAL A 236 -1.59 15.77 -8.16
C VAL A 236 -1.78 14.87 -6.94
N LEU A 237 -2.62 13.83 -7.05
CA LEU A 237 -2.91 12.92 -5.93
C LEU A 237 -1.71 12.07 -5.52
N ILE A 238 -0.93 11.59 -6.49
CA ILE A 238 0.28 10.81 -6.24
C ILE A 238 1.36 11.68 -5.58
N GLU A 239 1.53 12.92 -6.02
CA GLU A 239 2.49 13.85 -5.40
C GLU A 239 2.05 14.25 -3.99
N ALA A 240 0.75 14.51 -3.77
CA ALA A 240 0.21 14.76 -2.43
C ALA A 240 0.44 13.55 -1.49
N TRP A 241 0.25 12.33 -2.01
CA TRP A 241 0.56 11.12 -1.26
C TRP A 241 2.06 10.98 -0.95
N ARG A 242 2.95 11.33 -1.89
CA ARG A 242 4.40 11.34 -1.66
C ARG A 242 4.78 12.29 -0.52
N HIS A 243 4.23 13.49 -0.51
CA HIS A 243 4.43 14.44 0.59
C HIS A 243 3.92 13.90 1.93
N HIS A 244 2.72 13.31 1.94
CA HIS A 244 2.17 12.65 3.13
C HIS A 244 3.05 11.46 3.59
N TYR A 245 3.51 10.63 2.64
CA TYR A 245 4.40 9.50 2.92
C TYR A 245 5.69 9.95 3.60
N ASN A 246 6.29 11.03 3.15
CA ASN A 246 7.54 11.55 3.67
C ASN A 246 7.38 12.33 4.98
N GLY A 247 6.33 13.13 5.11
CA GLY A 247 6.20 14.11 6.18
C GLY A 247 5.29 13.69 7.34
N VAL A 248 4.31 12.83 7.08
CA VAL A 248 3.25 12.52 8.07
C VAL A 248 3.16 11.02 8.38
N ARG A 249 3.33 10.17 7.36
CA ARG A 249 3.10 8.75 7.48
C ARG A 249 4.03 8.07 8.49
N PRO A 250 3.50 7.36 9.54
CA PRO A 250 4.35 6.66 10.48
C PRO A 250 5.00 5.41 9.87
N HIS A 251 6.32 5.28 9.98
CA HIS A 251 7.11 4.15 9.50
C HIS A 251 7.61 3.28 10.65
N SER A 252 7.22 2.01 10.68
CA SER A 252 7.61 1.08 11.76
C SER A 252 9.12 0.86 11.84
N SER A 253 9.83 0.89 10.71
CA SER A 253 11.30 0.79 10.64
C SER A 253 12.02 2.03 11.19
N LEU A 254 11.34 3.18 11.26
CA LEU A 254 11.86 4.44 11.77
C LEU A 254 11.23 4.82 13.12
N ASN A 255 10.89 3.83 13.95
CA ASN A 255 10.23 4.04 15.25
C ASN A 255 8.94 4.88 15.15
N TYR A 256 8.18 4.67 14.08
CA TYR A 256 6.94 5.40 13.74
C TYR A 256 7.16 6.89 13.45
N ARG A 257 8.38 7.32 13.12
CA ARG A 257 8.63 8.65 12.55
C ARG A 257 8.45 8.63 11.04
N PRO A 258 8.09 9.77 10.42
CA PRO A 258 8.14 9.91 8.97
C PRO A 258 9.60 9.94 8.47
N PRO A 259 9.86 9.64 7.17
CA PRO A 259 11.22 9.55 6.63
C PRO A 259 11.90 10.88 6.38
N ALA A 260 11.16 11.94 6.03
CA ALA A 260 11.74 13.24 5.74
C ALA A 260 12.28 13.94 7.00
N PRO A 261 13.38 14.69 6.91
CA PRO A 261 13.84 15.56 7.98
C PRO A 261 12.77 16.60 8.38
N GLU A 262 12.67 16.93 9.65
CA GLU A 262 11.71 17.91 10.20
C GLU A 262 11.76 19.29 9.51
N SER A 263 12.92 19.66 8.96
CA SER A 263 13.12 20.90 8.21
C SER A 263 12.30 21.01 6.91
N PHE A 264 11.81 19.89 6.38
CA PHE A 264 10.98 19.84 5.17
C PHE A 264 9.49 19.67 5.49
N VAL A 265 9.13 19.48 6.73
CA VAL A 265 7.74 19.41 7.17
C VAL A 265 7.31 20.83 7.56
N PRO A 266 6.35 21.46 6.86
CA PRO A 266 5.78 22.73 7.32
C PRO A 266 5.24 22.52 8.75
N ARG A 267 5.64 23.38 9.69
CA ARG A 267 5.12 23.38 11.08
C ARG A 267 3.66 23.86 11.14
N SER A 268 2.82 23.37 10.27
CA SER A 268 1.37 23.61 10.30
C SER A 268 0.74 22.53 11.16
N GLY A 269 0.16 22.94 12.28
CA GLY A 269 -0.45 22.06 13.29
C GLY A 269 -1.74 21.34 12.86
N SER A 270 -2.02 21.30 11.59
CA SER A 270 -3.12 20.50 11.02
C SER A 270 -2.55 19.34 10.22
N ILE A 271 -2.88 18.13 10.65
CA ILE A 271 -2.70 16.93 9.84
C ILE A 271 -3.70 17.05 8.68
N VAL A 272 -3.24 17.56 7.53
CA VAL A 272 -4.09 17.57 6.33
C VAL A 272 -4.01 16.17 5.72
N PRO A 273 -5.12 15.42 5.66
CA PRO A 273 -5.14 14.15 4.96
C PRO A 273 -4.80 14.39 3.49
N TRP A 274 -3.99 13.53 2.88
CA TRP A 274 -3.71 13.58 1.44
C TRP A 274 -5.00 13.51 0.61
N ALA A 275 -6.04 12.84 1.12
CA ALA A 275 -7.38 12.75 0.51
C ALA A 275 -8.14 14.09 0.46
N SER A 276 -7.68 15.14 1.17
CA SER A 276 -8.26 16.48 1.16
C SER A 276 -7.44 17.47 0.32
N ALA A 277 -6.60 17.01 -0.59
CA ALA A 277 -5.97 17.89 -1.57
C ALA A 277 -7.07 18.63 -2.36
N PRO A 278 -6.94 19.96 -2.59
CA PRO A 278 -7.98 20.74 -3.25
C PRO A 278 -8.26 20.14 -4.63
N ALA A 279 -9.55 19.93 -4.94
CA ALA A 279 -9.98 19.54 -6.27
C ALA A 279 -9.45 20.57 -7.27
N VAL A 280 -8.82 20.09 -8.34
CA VAL A 280 -8.39 20.97 -9.43
C VAL A 280 -9.65 21.63 -9.99
N GLU A 281 -9.76 22.95 -9.85
CA GLU A 281 -10.87 23.74 -10.39
C GLU A 281 -10.99 23.45 -11.89
N GLY A 282 -12.10 22.83 -12.30
CA GLY A 282 -12.37 22.47 -13.70
C GLY A 282 -12.82 21.02 -13.92
N ALA A 283 -12.62 20.11 -12.99
CA ALA A 283 -13.23 18.77 -13.06
C ALA A 283 -14.63 18.81 -12.45
N ARG A 284 -15.68 18.67 -13.28
CA ARG A 284 -17.05 18.51 -12.81
C ARG A 284 -17.08 17.37 -11.80
N ALA A 285 -17.45 17.68 -10.57
CA ALA A 285 -17.58 16.72 -9.50
C ALA A 285 -18.67 15.70 -9.87
N HIS A 286 -18.26 14.48 -10.22
CA HIS A 286 -19.14 13.33 -10.18
C HIS A 286 -19.14 12.79 -8.75
N PRO A 287 -20.32 12.47 -8.17
CA PRO A 287 -20.40 11.98 -6.81
C PRO A 287 -19.60 10.68 -6.68
N SER A 288 -18.69 10.64 -5.71
CA SER A 288 -17.92 9.46 -5.35
C SER A 288 -18.88 8.33 -4.96
N ARG A 289 -19.07 7.33 -5.82
CA ARG A 289 -19.73 6.08 -5.44
C ARG A 289 -18.81 5.30 -4.50
N SER A 290 -19.30 5.10 -3.29
CA SER A 290 -18.60 4.31 -2.28
C SER A 290 -18.36 2.89 -2.78
N VAL A 291 -17.26 2.28 -2.35
CA VAL A 291 -16.85 0.90 -2.68
C VAL A 291 -17.93 -0.16 -2.30
N ARG A 292 -18.97 0.21 -1.55
CA ARG A 292 -20.06 -0.69 -1.16
C ARG A 292 -21.01 -1.04 -2.32
N ASP A 293 -21.06 -0.24 -3.40
CA ASP A 293 -21.99 -0.48 -4.49
C ASP A 293 -21.51 -1.50 -5.54
N ARG A 294 -20.28 -2.02 -5.41
CA ARG A 294 -19.74 -3.00 -6.38
C ARG A 294 -20.25 -4.43 -6.21
N HIS A 295 -20.89 -4.77 -5.10
CA HIS A 295 -21.41 -6.13 -4.86
C HIS A 295 -22.91 -6.31 -5.17
N ALA A 296 -23.61 -5.26 -5.54
CA ALA A 296 -25.06 -5.32 -5.77
C ALA A 296 -25.50 -5.47 -7.24
N LEU A 297 -24.56 -5.54 -8.20
CA LEU A 297 -24.89 -5.54 -9.63
C LEU A 297 -24.79 -6.92 -10.33
N THR A 298 -24.75 -8.01 -9.59
CA THR A 298 -24.65 -9.34 -10.20
C THR A 298 -25.84 -10.26 -9.90
N LEU A 299 -27.02 -9.73 -9.70
CA LEU A 299 -28.24 -10.57 -9.66
C LEU A 299 -29.49 -9.73 -9.95
N LYS A 300 -29.80 -9.53 -11.22
CA LYS A 300 -31.15 -9.43 -11.78
C LYS A 300 -31.06 -9.33 -13.30
N LEU A 301 -31.07 -10.48 -13.93
CA LEU A 301 -31.52 -10.65 -15.29
C LEU A 301 -32.93 -11.27 -15.17
N ASP A 302 -33.93 -10.40 -15.20
CA ASP A 302 -35.31 -10.83 -15.39
C ASP A 302 -35.51 -11.25 -16.85
N HIS A 303 -36.01 -12.45 -17.05
CA HIS A 303 -36.52 -12.94 -18.31
C HIS A 303 -37.85 -12.22 -18.69
N PRO A 304 -38.01 -11.82 -19.91
CA PRO A 304 -39.37 -11.73 -20.50
C PRO A 304 -39.64 -12.99 -21.33
N SER A 305 -40.69 -13.69 -20.96
CA SER A 305 -41.39 -14.69 -21.76
C SER A 305 -42.04 -14.04 -22.97
N GLY A 306 -42.03 -14.72 -24.13
CA GLY A 306 -43.05 -14.49 -25.18
C GLY A 306 -42.59 -14.72 -26.60
N ALA A 307 -42.85 -15.91 -27.08
CA ALA A 307 -43.43 -16.30 -28.39
C ALA A 307 -42.74 -15.88 -29.74
N GLY A 308 -42.37 -16.92 -30.48
CA GLY A 308 -42.87 -17.04 -31.86
C GLY A 308 -41.86 -17.02 -33.01
N HIS A 309 -41.80 -18.17 -33.65
CA HIS A 309 -41.54 -18.50 -35.08
C HIS A 309 -40.10 -18.69 -35.62
N ARG A 310 -39.87 -20.00 -35.85
CA ARG A 310 -39.36 -20.73 -37.07
C ARG A 310 -38.52 -19.97 -38.09
N HIS A 311 -37.32 -20.44 -38.39
CA HIS A 311 -36.86 -21.24 -39.55
C HIS A 311 -35.32 -21.39 -39.50
N SER A 312 -34.89 -22.68 -39.56
CA SER A 312 -34.05 -23.33 -40.57
C SER A 312 -32.73 -22.67 -40.97
N ALA A 313 -31.59 -23.28 -40.65
CA ALA A 313 -30.71 -23.98 -41.56
C ALA A 313 -29.34 -24.29 -40.93
N ALA A 314 -28.89 -25.46 -41.15
CA ALA A 314 -27.67 -26.14 -40.77
C ALA A 314 -26.41 -25.47 -41.34
N THR A 315 -25.29 -25.55 -40.62
CA THR A 315 -24.06 -26.15 -41.13
C THR A 315 -23.05 -26.30 -39.98
N GLY A 316 -22.60 -27.53 -39.80
CA GLY A 316 -21.64 -27.93 -38.79
C GLY A 316 -20.21 -27.58 -39.14
N TRP A 317 -19.41 -27.44 -38.07
CA TRP A 317 -17.97 -27.69 -38.15
C TRP A 317 -17.48 -28.23 -36.81
N THR A 318 -17.33 -29.53 -36.77
CA THR A 318 -16.55 -30.27 -35.76
C THR A 318 -15.06 -30.11 -36.04
N ARG A 319 -14.30 -29.64 -35.09
CA ARG A 319 -12.83 -29.78 -35.07
C ARG A 319 -12.40 -30.67 -33.92
N LYS A 320 -12.02 -31.90 -34.27
CA LYS A 320 -11.31 -32.85 -33.42
C LYS A 320 -9.95 -32.29 -33.01
N ARG A 321 -9.61 -32.35 -31.72
CA ARG A 321 -8.24 -32.27 -31.23
C ARG A 321 -7.64 -33.64 -31.15
N THR A 322 -6.63 -33.90 -31.92
CA THR A 322 -5.70 -35.03 -31.83
C THR A 322 -4.50 -34.62 -30.98
N LEU A 323 -4.20 -35.40 -29.97
CA LEU A 323 -2.96 -35.37 -29.20
C LEU A 323 -1.91 -36.24 -29.91
N PRO A 324 -0.62 -35.89 -29.96
CA PRO A 324 0.43 -36.81 -30.31
C PRO A 324 1.01 -37.51 -29.06
N THR A 325 1.00 -38.78 -29.11
CA THR A 325 1.73 -39.75 -28.29
C THR A 325 3.20 -39.70 -28.63
N THR A 326 4.09 -39.60 -27.65
CA THR A 326 5.53 -39.79 -27.82
C THR A 326 5.97 -41.10 -27.18
N GLU A 327 6.57 -41.91 -28.01
CA GLU A 327 7.18 -43.20 -27.68
C GLU A 327 8.48 -43.04 -26.87
N LEU A 328 8.66 -44.02 -25.97
CA LEU A 328 9.90 -44.32 -25.28
C LEU A 328 10.95 -44.86 -26.26
N GLY A 329 12.17 -44.34 -26.23
CA GLY A 329 13.36 -44.90 -26.82
C GLY A 329 14.47 -45.06 -25.81
N ARG A 330 14.58 -46.25 -25.21
CA ARG A 330 15.78 -46.75 -24.50
C ARG A 330 16.90 -46.96 -25.51
N ARG A 331 18.10 -46.47 -25.24
CA ARG A 331 19.34 -47.18 -25.60
C ARG A 331 20.43 -46.94 -24.56
N ARG A 332 20.95 -48.10 -24.09
CA ARG A 332 22.21 -48.29 -23.34
C ARG A 332 23.38 -48.31 -24.32
N SER A 333 24.53 -47.93 -23.85
CA SER A 333 25.88 -48.55 -23.94
C SER A 333 26.95 -47.45 -23.75
N SER A 334 27.74 -47.51 -22.72
CA SER A 334 29.01 -48.22 -22.50
C SER A 334 30.19 -47.71 -23.30
N GLY A 335 31.21 -47.24 -22.62
CA GLY A 335 32.57 -47.42 -23.11
C GLY A 335 33.45 -46.17 -23.04
N MET A 336 34.39 -46.29 -22.14
CA MET A 336 35.71 -45.69 -21.94
C MET A 336 35.76 -44.36 -21.21
#